data_6d8accda3f815f31280602579a424c71
#
_entry.id   6d8accda3f815f31280602579a424c71
#
_cell.length_a   1.000
_cell.length_b   1.000
_cell.length_c   1.000
_cell.angle_alpha   90.00
_cell.angle_beta   90.00
_cell.angle_gamma   90.00
#
_symmetry.space_group_name_H-M   'P 1'
#
loop_
_entity.id
_entity.type
_entity.pdbx_description
1 polymer ?
#
loop_
_entity_poly.entity_id
_entity_poly.type
_entity_poly.pdbx_seq_one_letter_code
_entity_poly.pdbx_strand_id
1 'polypeptide(L)'
;MEDAPLYNTRIIKSFAEYISKYHPQLDMIPILDYAGITTYQLEDEGHWLTQTQVDRFYEILLKTAGDLNLARKVGQYAPFSKAAGNVSRYTLGFATPSAAYTVLGKLYHHMSRGSSLETRNVGLNKAEVVAIRNPGVNEKPYQCENRLGTFEGIAKLFTNELARIEHTTCMHISGDRCIYNITWKT
;
A
#
# COMPACT_ATOMS: atom_id res chain seq x y z
N MET A 1 2.42 1.85 26.06
CA MET A 1 1.23 2.08 25.20
C MET A 1 0.99 0.80 24.44
N GLU A 2 -0.23 0.32 24.48
CA GLU A 2 -0.64 -0.85 23.72
C GLU A 2 -0.46 -0.56 22.23
N ASP A 3 0.08 -1.52 21.46
CA ASP A 3 0.38 -1.35 20.05
C ASP A 3 -0.95 -1.33 19.26
N ALA A 4 -1.39 -0.14 18.89
CA ALA A 4 -2.71 0.09 18.30
C ALA A 4 -2.88 -0.61 16.93
N PRO A 5 -4.07 -1.15 16.61
CA PRO A 5 -4.37 -1.76 15.32
C PRO A 5 -4.53 -0.67 14.23
N LEU A 6 -3.53 -0.57 13.36
CA LEU A 6 -3.40 0.54 12.39
C LEU A 6 -3.58 0.11 10.92
N TYR A 7 -3.35 -1.17 10.61
CA TYR A 7 -3.26 -1.64 9.23
C TYR A 7 -4.24 -2.77 8.98
N ASN A 8 -5.11 -2.61 8.00
CA ASN A 8 -6.05 -3.66 7.64
C ASN A 8 -5.29 -4.86 7.06
N THR A 9 -5.71 -6.07 7.42
CA THR A 9 -5.08 -7.32 7.01
C THR A 9 -4.96 -7.49 5.49
N ARG A 10 -5.82 -6.83 4.69
CA ARG A 10 -5.76 -6.83 3.22
C ARG A 10 -4.40 -6.38 2.67
N ILE A 11 -3.67 -5.52 3.42
CA ILE A 11 -2.32 -5.12 3.04
C ILE A 11 -1.41 -6.36 3.02
N ILE A 12 -1.37 -7.12 4.12
CA ILE A 12 -0.55 -8.34 4.21
C ILE A 12 -1.06 -9.43 3.26
N LYS A 13 -2.38 -9.53 3.06
CA LYS A 13 -2.98 -10.46 2.10
C LYS A 13 -2.52 -10.17 0.66
N SER A 14 -2.37 -8.90 0.26
CA SER A 14 -1.82 -8.57 -1.06
C SER A 14 -0.34 -8.95 -1.21
N PHE A 15 0.45 -8.88 -0.12
CA PHE A 15 1.81 -9.46 -0.10
C PHE A 15 1.78 -10.98 -0.29
N ALA A 16 0.94 -11.68 0.45
CA ALA A 16 0.81 -13.13 0.36
C ALA A 16 0.40 -13.58 -1.06
N GLU A 17 -0.54 -12.89 -1.69
CA GLU A 17 -0.95 -13.15 -3.07
C GLU A 17 0.19 -12.91 -4.07
N TYR A 18 0.92 -11.80 -3.91
CA TYR A 18 2.07 -11.49 -4.76
C TYR A 18 3.16 -12.54 -4.63
N ILE A 19 3.52 -12.91 -3.39
CA ILE A 19 4.53 -13.94 -3.12
C ILE A 19 4.12 -15.28 -3.69
N SER A 20 2.89 -15.73 -3.46
CA SER A 20 2.37 -16.97 -4.02
C SER A 20 2.48 -17.01 -5.55
N LYS A 21 2.30 -15.87 -6.21
CA LYS A 21 2.31 -15.78 -7.68
C LYS A 21 3.73 -15.69 -8.27
N TYR A 22 4.60 -14.89 -7.65
CA TYR A 22 5.90 -14.54 -8.25
C TYR A 22 7.11 -15.15 -7.53
N HIS A 23 6.91 -15.66 -6.31
CA HIS A 23 7.93 -16.28 -5.47
C HIS A 23 7.39 -17.58 -4.83
N PRO A 24 6.83 -18.53 -5.63
CA PRO A 24 6.13 -19.70 -5.09
C PRO A 24 7.01 -20.63 -4.24
N GLN A 25 8.32 -20.44 -4.29
CA GLN A 25 9.29 -21.16 -3.44
C GLN A 25 9.33 -20.64 -1.99
N LEU A 26 8.74 -19.47 -1.70
CA LEU A 26 8.73 -18.90 -0.35
C LEU A 26 7.50 -19.42 0.42
N ASP A 27 7.75 -20.03 1.58
CA ASP A 27 6.70 -20.44 2.48
C ASP A 27 6.28 -19.24 3.35
N MET A 28 4.98 -18.90 3.28
CA MET A 28 4.40 -17.79 4.03
C MET A 28 4.15 -18.12 5.50
N ILE A 29 4.01 -19.40 5.86
CA ILE A 29 3.66 -19.80 7.24
C ILE A 29 4.71 -19.34 8.25
N PRO A 30 6.02 -19.63 8.07
CA PRO A 30 7.04 -19.16 9.00
C PRO A 30 7.15 -17.62 9.06
N ILE A 31 6.83 -16.94 7.94
CA ILE A 31 6.85 -15.46 7.87
C ILE A 31 5.70 -14.88 8.71
N LEU A 32 4.51 -15.44 8.60
CA LEU A 32 3.35 -15.03 9.39
C LEU A 32 3.56 -15.32 10.88
N ASP A 33 4.07 -16.50 11.21
CA ASP A 33 4.36 -16.91 12.59
C ASP A 33 5.37 -15.95 13.26
N TYR A 34 6.44 -15.58 12.57
CA TYR A 34 7.41 -14.61 13.09
C TYR A 34 6.78 -13.23 13.34
N ALA A 35 5.85 -12.84 12.48
CA ALA A 35 5.11 -11.59 12.62
C ALA A 35 4.02 -11.63 13.72
N GLY A 36 3.69 -12.81 14.24
CA GLY A 36 2.56 -13.00 15.16
C GLY A 36 1.22 -12.79 14.47
N ILE A 37 1.10 -13.18 13.20
CA ILE A 37 -0.11 -13.09 12.39
C ILE A 37 -0.60 -14.51 12.11
N THR A 38 -1.79 -14.85 12.58
CA THR A 38 -2.39 -16.15 12.31
C THR A 38 -3.03 -16.18 10.92
N THR A 39 -3.15 -17.39 10.34
CA THR A 39 -3.89 -17.57 9.08
C THR A 39 -5.34 -17.13 9.18
N TYR A 40 -5.98 -17.32 10.36
CA TYR A 40 -7.33 -16.83 10.63
C TYR A 40 -7.41 -15.30 10.54
N GLN A 41 -6.46 -14.58 11.16
CA GLN A 41 -6.40 -13.12 11.06
C GLN A 41 -6.16 -12.65 9.61
N LEU A 42 -5.34 -13.40 8.85
CA LEU A 42 -5.06 -13.07 7.44
C LEU A 42 -6.31 -13.23 6.57
N GLU A 43 -7.16 -14.20 6.84
CA GLU A 43 -8.41 -14.44 6.08
C GLU A 43 -9.55 -13.51 6.49
N ASP A 44 -9.52 -12.95 7.70
CA ASP A 44 -10.52 -11.98 8.17
C ASP A 44 -10.26 -10.59 7.59
N GLU A 45 -11.01 -10.23 6.56
CA GLU A 45 -10.90 -8.91 5.90
C GLU A 45 -11.28 -7.73 6.81
N GLY A 46 -11.94 -7.97 7.94
CA GLY A 46 -12.27 -6.99 8.96
C GLY A 46 -11.14 -6.77 9.99
N HIS A 47 -10.17 -7.67 10.04
CA HIS A 47 -9.10 -7.61 11.04
C HIS A 47 -8.09 -6.49 10.77
N TRP A 48 -7.55 -5.94 11.85
CA TRP A 48 -6.55 -4.88 11.83
C TRP A 48 -5.30 -5.30 12.60
N LEU A 49 -4.16 -5.12 11.97
CA LEU A 49 -2.84 -5.45 12.49
C LEU A 49 -2.17 -4.23 13.12
N THR A 50 -1.28 -4.49 14.08
CA THR A 50 -0.47 -3.46 14.72
C THR A 50 0.75 -3.08 13.88
N GLN A 51 1.40 -1.95 14.20
CA GLN A 51 2.67 -1.56 13.58
C GLN A 51 3.74 -2.64 13.79
N THR A 52 3.83 -3.20 15.01
CA THR A 52 4.81 -4.25 15.33
C THR A 52 4.61 -5.50 14.48
N GLN A 53 3.38 -5.95 14.27
CA GLN A 53 3.10 -7.11 13.43
C GLN A 53 3.53 -6.87 11.98
N VAL A 54 3.19 -5.70 11.44
CA VAL A 54 3.53 -5.34 10.06
C VAL A 54 5.03 -5.14 9.87
N ASP A 55 5.72 -4.52 10.85
CA ASP A 55 7.18 -4.34 10.83
C ASP A 55 7.90 -5.70 10.83
N ARG A 56 7.51 -6.62 11.72
CA ARG A 56 8.09 -7.98 11.77
C ARG A 56 7.82 -8.77 10.50
N PHE A 57 6.60 -8.68 9.98
CA PHE A 57 6.25 -9.33 8.71
C PHE A 57 7.18 -8.86 7.59
N TYR A 58 7.35 -7.55 7.44
CA TYR A 58 8.17 -7.01 6.37
C TYR A 58 9.66 -7.29 6.57
N GLU A 59 10.16 -7.21 7.81
CA GLU A 59 11.55 -7.53 8.14
C GLU A 59 11.93 -8.95 7.69
N ILE A 60 11.15 -9.94 8.11
CA ILE A 60 11.46 -11.35 7.76
C ILE A 60 11.22 -11.62 6.29
N LEU A 61 10.18 -11.03 5.70
CA LEU A 61 9.89 -11.20 4.27
C LEU A 61 11.02 -10.63 3.41
N LEU A 62 11.51 -9.44 3.71
CA LEU A 62 12.64 -8.84 3.00
C LEU A 62 13.90 -9.68 3.10
N LYS A 63 14.21 -10.17 4.31
CA LYS A 63 15.35 -11.04 4.57
C LYS A 63 15.27 -12.35 3.79
N THR A 64 14.06 -12.93 3.70
CA THR A 64 13.85 -14.21 3.02
C THR A 64 13.80 -14.07 1.50
N ALA A 65 13.15 -13.02 0.99
CA ALA A 65 13.02 -12.77 -0.44
C ALA A 65 14.28 -12.16 -1.08
N GLY A 66 15.09 -11.42 -0.32
CA GLY A 66 16.30 -10.74 -0.81
C GLY A 66 16.03 -9.63 -1.83
N ASP A 67 14.80 -9.12 -1.92
CA ASP A 67 14.40 -8.11 -2.89
C ASP A 67 14.05 -6.79 -2.19
N LEU A 68 14.95 -5.81 -2.24
CA LEU A 68 14.78 -4.49 -1.63
C LEU A 68 13.60 -3.68 -2.21
N ASN A 69 13.17 -4.00 -3.43
CA ASN A 69 12.05 -3.33 -4.10
C ASN A 69 10.71 -4.05 -3.89
N LEU A 70 10.68 -5.08 -3.06
CA LEU A 70 9.50 -5.92 -2.90
C LEU A 70 8.27 -5.14 -2.46
N ALA A 71 8.41 -4.19 -1.52
CA ALA A 71 7.28 -3.37 -1.06
C ALA A 71 6.64 -2.59 -2.20
N ARG A 72 7.44 -1.97 -3.08
CA ARG A 72 6.95 -1.22 -4.23
C ARG A 72 6.29 -2.13 -5.27
N LYS A 73 6.90 -3.28 -5.56
CA LYS A 73 6.33 -4.26 -6.49
C LYS A 73 4.98 -4.79 -6.01
N VAL A 74 4.87 -5.10 -4.72
CA VAL A 74 3.57 -5.48 -4.12
C VAL A 74 2.59 -4.33 -4.17
N GLY A 75 3.02 -3.10 -3.91
CA GLY A 75 2.19 -1.92 -4.09
C GLY A 75 1.63 -1.81 -5.51
N GLN A 76 2.47 -1.98 -6.54
CA GLN A 76 2.04 -1.98 -7.96
C GLN A 76 1.01 -3.09 -8.26
N TYR A 77 1.13 -4.23 -7.57
CA TYR A 77 0.21 -5.36 -7.69
C TYR A 77 -1.10 -5.15 -6.92
N ALA A 78 -1.07 -4.45 -5.80
CA ALA A 78 -2.18 -4.35 -4.84
C ALA A 78 -3.52 -3.94 -5.48
N PRO A 79 -3.62 -2.98 -6.44
CA PRO A 79 -4.88 -2.65 -7.11
C PRO A 79 -5.50 -3.81 -7.89
N PHE A 80 -4.70 -4.83 -8.26
CA PHE A 80 -5.12 -6.02 -9.02
C PHE A 80 -5.34 -7.23 -8.14
N SER A 81 -5.00 -7.16 -6.85
CA SER A 81 -5.12 -8.27 -5.91
C SER A 81 -6.58 -8.57 -5.57
N LYS A 82 -6.88 -9.82 -5.25
CA LYS A 82 -8.18 -10.21 -4.69
C LYS A 82 -8.41 -9.53 -3.34
N ALA A 83 -7.34 -9.31 -2.57
CA ALA A 83 -7.37 -8.60 -1.30
C ALA A 83 -7.85 -7.15 -1.41
N ALA A 84 -7.70 -6.50 -2.59
CA ALA A 84 -8.27 -5.18 -2.85
C ALA A 84 -9.80 -5.19 -2.79
N GLY A 85 -10.45 -6.34 -3.07
CA GLY A 85 -11.86 -6.59 -2.83
C GLY A 85 -12.78 -5.50 -3.37
N ASN A 86 -13.65 -4.99 -2.49
CA ASN A 86 -14.59 -3.91 -2.86
C ASN A 86 -13.88 -2.60 -3.24
N VAL A 87 -12.70 -2.29 -2.68
CA VAL A 87 -11.94 -1.09 -3.05
C VAL A 87 -11.59 -1.11 -4.53
N SER A 88 -11.11 -2.25 -5.04
CA SER A 88 -10.86 -2.43 -6.49
C SER A 88 -12.14 -2.29 -7.32
N ARG A 89 -13.25 -2.89 -6.86
CA ARG A 89 -14.54 -2.77 -7.57
C ARG A 89 -15.04 -1.33 -7.63
N TYR A 90 -14.91 -0.56 -6.54
CA TYR A 90 -15.22 0.86 -6.54
C TYR A 90 -14.30 1.63 -7.50
N THR A 91 -13.00 1.32 -7.48
CA THR A 91 -12.03 1.97 -8.38
C THR A 91 -12.33 1.66 -9.85
N LEU A 92 -12.67 0.42 -10.18
CA LEU A 92 -13.09 0.01 -11.54
C LEU A 92 -14.43 0.62 -11.98
N GLY A 93 -15.25 1.10 -11.04
CA GLY A 93 -16.47 1.87 -11.35
C GLY A 93 -16.17 3.29 -11.84
N PHE A 94 -14.92 3.77 -11.69
CA PHE A 94 -14.49 5.05 -12.25
C PHE A 94 -14.03 4.87 -13.71
N ALA A 95 -14.38 5.83 -14.55
CA ALA A 95 -14.00 5.77 -15.97
C ALA A 95 -12.54 6.22 -16.24
N THR A 96 -11.87 6.84 -15.28
CA THR A 96 -10.57 7.49 -15.48
C THR A 96 -9.67 7.42 -14.24
N PRO A 97 -8.32 7.48 -14.42
CA PRO A 97 -7.38 7.61 -13.29
C PRO A 97 -7.68 8.83 -12.42
N SER A 98 -8.04 9.98 -13.03
CA SER A 98 -8.37 11.22 -12.32
C SER A 98 -9.48 11.00 -11.28
N ALA A 99 -10.55 10.31 -11.66
CA ALA A 99 -11.65 10.00 -10.75
C ALA A 99 -11.20 9.09 -9.61
N ALA A 100 -10.35 8.08 -9.88
CA ALA A 100 -9.81 7.19 -8.87
C ALA A 100 -8.93 7.94 -7.87
N TYR A 101 -8.02 8.79 -8.32
CA TYR A 101 -7.18 9.59 -7.42
C TYR A 101 -7.98 10.61 -6.60
N THR A 102 -9.06 11.17 -7.13
CA THR A 102 -9.93 12.11 -6.41
C THR A 102 -10.52 11.50 -5.13
N VAL A 103 -10.85 10.20 -5.17
CA VAL A 103 -11.45 9.52 -4.02
C VAL A 103 -10.44 8.73 -3.17
N LEU A 104 -9.17 8.72 -3.58
CA LEU A 104 -8.13 7.90 -2.95
C LEU A 104 -8.03 8.14 -1.43
N GLY A 105 -8.04 9.40 -0.99
CA GLY A 105 -7.98 9.73 0.42
C GLY A 105 -9.16 9.15 1.22
N LYS A 106 -10.36 9.12 0.63
CA LYS A 106 -11.55 8.53 1.26
C LYS A 106 -11.48 7.01 1.35
N LEU A 107 -10.84 6.36 0.39
CA LEU A 107 -10.71 4.90 0.37
C LEU A 107 -9.55 4.42 1.25
N TYR A 108 -8.50 5.22 1.36
CA TYR A 108 -7.28 4.84 2.08
C TYR A 108 -7.51 4.53 3.55
N HIS A 109 -8.41 5.23 4.24
CA HIS A 109 -8.67 4.98 5.67
C HIS A 109 -9.27 3.59 5.95
N HIS A 110 -9.83 2.91 4.93
CA HIS A 110 -10.26 1.52 5.05
C HIS A 110 -9.09 0.53 5.02
N MET A 111 -7.89 1.00 4.65
CA MET A 111 -6.68 0.17 4.57
C MET A 111 -5.66 0.53 5.66
N SER A 112 -5.55 1.80 6.01
CA SER A 112 -4.56 2.28 6.98
C SER A 112 -5.12 3.41 7.85
N ARG A 113 -4.78 3.35 9.14
CA ARG A 113 -4.99 4.40 10.15
C ARG A 113 -3.66 5.03 10.57
N GLY A 114 -2.55 4.61 9.98
CA GLY A 114 -1.21 5.11 10.29
C GLY A 114 -0.93 6.49 9.72
N SER A 115 -1.57 6.82 8.59
CA SER A 115 -1.46 8.12 7.93
C SER A 115 -2.77 8.48 7.24
N SER A 116 -2.94 9.75 6.92
CA SER A 116 -4.01 10.27 6.08
C SER A 116 -3.48 10.63 4.70
N LEU A 117 -4.36 10.54 3.68
CA LEU A 117 -4.04 10.99 2.32
C LEU A 117 -4.94 12.15 1.92
N GLU A 118 -4.33 13.17 1.34
CA GLU A 118 -5.02 14.26 0.67
C GLU A 118 -4.65 14.25 -0.81
N THR A 119 -5.64 14.27 -1.70
CA THR A 119 -5.40 14.42 -3.13
C THR A 119 -5.68 15.87 -3.54
N ARG A 120 -4.74 16.46 -4.26
CA ARG A 120 -4.79 17.85 -4.71
C ARG A 120 -4.46 17.92 -6.21
N ASN A 121 -4.74 19.05 -6.83
CA ASN A 121 -4.31 19.39 -8.19
C ASN A 121 -4.61 18.30 -9.24
N VAL A 122 -5.77 17.63 -9.11
CA VAL A 122 -6.18 16.59 -10.06
C VAL A 122 -6.50 17.20 -11.41
N GLY A 123 -5.87 16.68 -12.47
CA GLY A 123 -6.11 17.05 -13.86
C GLY A 123 -6.39 15.83 -14.73
N LEU A 124 -6.41 16.02 -16.04
CA LEU A 124 -6.67 14.94 -17.01
C LEU A 124 -5.63 13.80 -16.90
N ASN A 125 -4.38 14.14 -16.68
CA ASN A 125 -3.25 13.21 -16.67
C ASN A 125 -2.27 13.42 -15.50
N LYS A 126 -2.72 14.09 -14.45
CA LYS A 126 -1.89 14.36 -13.26
C LYS A 126 -2.72 14.43 -11.99
N ALA A 127 -2.07 14.12 -10.86
CA ALA A 127 -2.57 14.36 -9.51
C ALA A 127 -1.39 14.58 -8.55
N GLU A 128 -1.62 15.34 -7.49
CA GLU A 128 -0.73 15.42 -6.34
C GLU A 128 -1.38 14.69 -5.17
N VAL A 129 -0.65 13.78 -4.54
CA VAL A 129 -1.09 13.11 -3.31
C VAL A 129 -0.12 13.45 -2.19
N VAL A 130 -0.67 13.91 -1.07
CA VAL A 130 0.07 14.22 0.15
C VAL A 130 -0.29 13.19 1.21
N ALA A 131 0.71 12.47 1.72
CA ALA A 131 0.55 11.57 2.86
C ALA A 131 1.09 12.23 4.13
N ILE A 132 0.26 12.28 5.16
CA ILE A 132 0.57 12.89 6.46
C ILE A 132 0.47 11.79 7.51
N ARG A 133 1.57 11.54 8.22
CA ARG A 133 1.61 10.55 9.31
C ARG A 133 0.74 11.03 10.48
N ASN A 134 -0.08 10.14 11.01
CA ASN A 134 -0.89 10.45 12.17
C ASN A 134 -0.02 10.55 13.45
N PRO A 135 -0.41 11.38 14.43
CA PRO A 135 0.34 11.55 15.67
C PRO A 135 0.59 10.23 16.40
N GLY A 136 1.83 10.03 16.87
CA GLY A 136 2.21 8.82 17.61
C GLY A 136 2.50 7.59 16.77
N VAL A 137 2.28 7.62 15.47
CA VAL A 137 2.58 6.50 14.55
C VAL A 137 4.04 6.58 14.11
N ASN A 138 4.72 5.43 14.04
CA ASN A 138 6.10 5.32 13.58
C ASN A 138 6.17 4.54 12.26
N GLU A 139 5.60 5.10 11.18
CA GLU A 139 5.72 4.49 9.85
C GLU A 139 7.19 4.28 9.45
N LYS A 140 7.45 3.19 8.73
CA LYS A 140 8.78 2.84 8.22
C LYS A 140 8.90 3.11 6.71
N PRO A 141 10.13 3.24 6.17
CA PRO A 141 10.34 3.52 4.75
C PRO A 141 9.65 2.55 3.80
N TYR A 142 9.54 1.25 4.14
CA TYR A 142 8.88 0.27 3.29
C TYR A 142 7.39 0.56 3.06
N GLN A 143 6.72 1.22 4.03
CA GLN A 143 5.31 1.62 3.89
C GLN A 143 5.18 2.75 2.86
N CYS A 144 6.15 3.66 2.82
CA CYS A 144 6.24 4.69 1.80
C CYS A 144 6.44 4.06 0.40
N GLU A 145 7.35 3.09 0.26
CA GLU A 145 7.58 2.38 -1.00
C GLU A 145 6.34 1.59 -1.46
N ASN A 146 5.65 0.91 -0.54
CA ASN A 146 4.40 0.21 -0.87
C ASN A 146 3.32 1.19 -1.35
N ARG A 147 3.17 2.32 -0.69
CA ARG A 147 2.23 3.40 -1.07
C ARG A 147 2.56 3.95 -2.46
N LEU A 148 3.85 4.19 -2.73
CA LEU A 148 4.34 4.66 -4.03
C LEU A 148 3.97 3.68 -5.14
N GLY A 149 4.26 2.37 -4.93
CA GLY A 149 3.85 1.33 -5.86
C GLY A 149 2.34 1.28 -6.07
N THR A 150 1.54 1.42 -5.00
CA THR A 150 0.07 1.44 -5.10
C THR A 150 -0.42 2.57 -5.99
N PHE A 151 0.14 3.76 -5.85
CA PHE A 151 -0.23 4.88 -6.71
C PHE A 151 0.17 4.63 -8.18
N GLU A 152 1.36 4.08 -8.43
CA GLU A 152 1.76 3.66 -9.79
C GLU A 152 0.75 2.66 -10.39
N GLY A 153 0.33 1.67 -9.59
CA GLY A 153 -0.57 0.61 -10.01
C GLY A 153 -2.00 1.07 -10.29
N ILE A 154 -2.50 2.11 -9.60
CA ILE A 154 -3.84 2.66 -9.82
C ILE A 154 -4.01 3.13 -11.26
N ALA A 155 -3.06 3.88 -11.81
CA ALA A 155 -3.16 4.34 -13.20
C ALA A 155 -3.23 3.17 -14.19
N LYS A 156 -2.48 2.08 -13.92
CA LYS A 156 -2.45 0.89 -14.77
C LYS A 156 -3.81 0.19 -14.90
N LEU A 157 -4.73 0.36 -13.94
CA LEU A 157 -6.11 -0.15 -14.07
C LEU A 157 -6.85 0.43 -15.28
N PHE A 158 -6.46 1.61 -15.75
CA PHE A 158 -7.17 2.37 -16.78
C PHE A 158 -6.34 2.56 -18.06
N THR A 159 -5.01 2.61 -17.95
CA THR A 159 -4.10 2.98 -19.05
C THR A 159 -3.22 1.84 -19.53
N ASN A 160 -3.25 0.68 -18.90
CA ASN A 160 -2.33 -0.45 -19.08
C ASN A 160 -0.85 -0.14 -18.76
N GLU A 161 -0.53 1.08 -18.32
CA GLU A 161 0.82 1.48 -17.93
C GLU A 161 0.84 1.99 -16.47
N LEU A 162 1.97 1.79 -15.80
CA LEU A 162 2.20 2.37 -14.48
C LEU A 162 2.29 3.90 -14.59
N ALA A 163 1.77 4.62 -13.59
CA ALA A 163 2.03 6.05 -13.50
C ALA A 163 3.51 6.32 -13.26
N ARG A 164 3.98 7.47 -13.72
CA ARG A 164 5.25 8.04 -13.28
C ARG A 164 5.02 8.88 -12.03
N ILE A 165 5.85 8.68 -11.01
CA ILE A 165 5.75 9.42 -9.77
C ILE A 165 7.08 10.11 -9.46
N GLU A 166 6.99 11.40 -9.17
CA GLU A 166 8.07 12.18 -8.58
C GLU A 166 7.76 12.36 -7.08
N HIS A 167 8.56 11.71 -6.23
CA HIS A 167 8.45 11.77 -4.78
C HIS A 167 9.31 12.94 -4.28
N THR A 168 8.74 14.14 -4.24
CA THR A 168 9.48 15.39 -4.04
C THR A 168 9.81 15.67 -2.58
N THR A 169 9.01 15.15 -1.65
CA THR A 169 9.23 15.26 -0.20
C THR A 169 8.96 13.92 0.45
N CYS A 170 9.82 13.50 1.38
CA CYS A 170 9.67 12.23 2.09
C CYS A 170 9.84 12.43 3.61
N MET A 171 8.86 11.98 4.38
CA MET A 171 8.87 12.05 5.84
C MET A 171 9.98 11.21 6.49
N HIS A 172 10.62 10.31 5.74
CA HIS A 172 11.72 9.46 6.22
C HIS A 172 13.10 10.05 5.94
N ILE A 173 13.19 11.17 5.20
CA ILE A 173 14.45 11.83 4.86
C ILE A 173 14.54 13.20 5.54
N SER A 174 13.63 14.11 5.23
CA SER A 174 13.75 15.51 5.70
C SER A 174 12.41 16.22 5.90
N GLY A 175 11.30 15.55 5.65
CA GLY A 175 9.96 16.16 5.70
C GLY A 175 9.11 15.69 6.88
N ASP A 176 8.00 16.38 7.11
CA ASP A 176 6.92 15.97 8.01
C ASP A 176 5.83 15.14 7.28
N ARG A 177 5.91 15.11 5.96
CA ARG A 177 4.96 14.46 5.05
C ARG A 177 5.65 13.88 3.83
N CYS A 178 4.92 13.07 3.07
CA CYS A 178 5.34 12.66 1.73
C CYS A 178 4.49 13.36 0.68
N ILE A 179 5.13 13.86 -0.40
CA ILE A 179 4.45 14.50 -1.53
C ILE A 179 4.78 13.71 -2.80
N TYR A 180 3.74 13.24 -3.48
CA TYR A 180 3.82 12.43 -4.68
C TYR A 180 3.17 13.19 -5.84
N ASN A 181 3.98 13.63 -6.81
CA ASN A 181 3.49 14.17 -8.07
C ASN A 181 3.32 13.03 -9.07
N ILE A 182 2.11 12.71 -9.38
CA ILE A 182 1.72 11.54 -10.17
C ILE A 182 1.33 12.00 -11.57
N THR A 183 1.88 11.36 -12.61
CA THR A 183 1.51 11.60 -14.01
C THR A 183 1.28 10.27 -14.71
N TRP A 184 0.33 10.24 -15.65
CA TRP A 184 0.04 9.06 -16.46
C TRP A 184 -0.24 9.45 -17.90
N LYS A 185 -0.15 8.47 -18.81
CA LYS A 185 -0.54 8.65 -20.21
C LYS A 185 -2.06 8.56 -20.34
N THR A 186 -2.65 9.36 -21.20
CA THR A 186 -4.07 9.33 -21.60
C THR A 186 -4.28 8.42 -22.80
#